data_6acca2de28326333f5c83e3b8a2ab111
#
_entry.id   6acca2de28326333f5c83e3b8a2ab111
#
_cell.length_a   1.000
_cell.length_b   1.000
_cell.length_c   1.000
_cell.angle_alpha   90.00
_cell.angle_beta   90.00
_cell.angle_gamma   90.00
#
_symmetry.space_group_name_H-M   'P 1'
#
loop_
_entity.id
_entity.type
_entity.pdbx_description
1 polymer ?
#
loop_
_entity_poly.entity_id
_entity_poly.type
_entity_poly.pdbx_seq_one_letter_code
_entity_poly.pdbx_strand_id
1 'polypeptide(L)'
;MAYTKIHAIKATVDKAIDYICNPEKTDEKMFVSSYACSPETAAYDFKYTLDHCRENSPNKAYHLIQAFAPGEVGFEEVHRIGKELADKLLEGKYSYIVTTHIDKGHVHNHIIFCAADNIEHNKYHDCKQSYYHIRKLSDERTHDAIYIGAVFDADIIIFQIVTHHFSHCCFLWAVFSFCHKNNLQTE
;
A
#
# COMPACT_ATOMS: atom_id res chain seq x y z
N MET A 1 -6.05 9.54 8.37
CA MET A 1 -6.00 10.37 7.12
C MET A 1 -4.54 10.53 6.73
N ALA A 2 -4.15 10.06 5.55
CA ALA A 2 -2.78 10.12 5.09
C ALA A 2 -2.39 11.54 4.62
N TYR A 3 -1.17 11.96 4.93
CA TYR A 3 -0.60 13.21 4.40
C TYR A 3 0.10 12.93 3.07
N THR A 4 -0.19 13.76 2.04
CA THR A 4 0.42 13.62 0.71
C THR A 4 1.24 14.84 0.32
N LYS A 5 2.40 14.61 -0.32
CA LYS A 5 3.28 15.63 -0.89
C LYS A 5 3.86 15.12 -2.20
N ILE A 6 3.85 15.96 -3.24
CA ILE A 6 4.48 15.65 -4.53
C ILE A 6 5.48 16.75 -4.89
N HIS A 7 6.57 16.37 -5.57
CA HIS A 7 7.56 17.31 -6.13
C HIS A 7 8.21 16.71 -7.38
N ALA A 8 8.62 17.59 -8.28
CA ALA A 8 9.28 17.21 -9.51
C ALA A 8 10.77 16.89 -9.28
N ILE A 9 11.27 15.84 -9.94
CA ILE A 9 12.68 15.48 -10.05
C ILE A 9 13.18 15.95 -11.40
N LYS A 10 14.16 16.88 -11.40
CA LYS A 10 14.73 17.48 -12.61
C LYS A 10 16.05 16.86 -13.03
N ALA A 11 16.74 16.22 -12.10
CA ALA A 11 18.02 15.53 -12.30
C ALA A 11 18.12 14.35 -11.34
N THR A 12 19.14 13.48 -11.52
CA THR A 12 19.46 12.41 -10.56
C THR A 12 18.29 11.48 -10.22
N VAL A 13 17.52 11.07 -11.24
CA VAL A 13 16.41 10.10 -11.10
C VAL A 13 16.93 8.78 -10.52
N ASP A 14 18.09 8.33 -10.98
CA ASP A 14 18.82 7.17 -10.49
C ASP A 14 19.02 7.20 -8.96
N LYS A 15 19.58 8.30 -8.45
CA LYS A 15 19.79 8.44 -7.00
C LYS A 15 18.51 8.50 -6.20
N ALA A 16 17.45 9.07 -6.77
CA ALA A 16 16.14 9.10 -6.12
C ALA A 16 15.54 7.69 -6.03
N ILE A 17 15.68 6.88 -7.07
CA ILE A 17 15.24 5.48 -7.10
C ILE A 17 16.06 4.66 -6.11
N ASP A 18 17.39 4.76 -6.12
CA ASP A 18 18.27 4.07 -5.18
C ASP A 18 17.91 4.40 -3.72
N TYR A 19 17.59 5.66 -3.43
CA TYR A 19 17.19 6.09 -2.10
C TYR A 19 15.89 5.44 -1.62
N ILE A 20 14.86 5.39 -2.48
CA ILE A 20 13.57 4.81 -2.09
C ILE A 20 13.61 3.28 -2.05
N CYS A 21 14.47 2.64 -2.85
CA CYS A 21 14.64 1.19 -2.91
C CYS A 21 15.69 0.65 -1.93
N ASN A 22 16.14 1.45 -0.95
CA ASN A 22 17.14 1.01 0.02
C ASN A 22 16.61 -0.18 0.84
N PRO A 23 17.30 -1.34 0.83
CA PRO A 23 16.88 -2.54 1.54
C PRO A 23 16.64 -2.33 3.04
N GLU A 24 17.48 -1.55 3.71
CA GLU A 24 17.35 -1.25 5.14
C GLU A 24 16.05 -0.53 5.51
N LYS A 25 15.39 0.12 4.53
CA LYS A 25 14.17 0.90 4.74
C LYS A 25 12.91 0.17 4.28
N THR A 26 13.08 -0.83 3.42
CA THR A 26 12.00 -1.51 2.71
C THR A 26 11.88 -2.99 3.11
N ASP A 27 12.41 -3.37 4.27
CA ASP A 27 12.46 -4.75 4.74
C ASP A 27 13.08 -5.70 3.70
N GLU A 28 14.37 -5.50 3.41
CA GLU A 28 15.11 -6.27 2.38
C GLU A 28 14.43 -6.27 1.00
N LYS A 29 13.81 -5.13 0.63
CA LYS A 29 13.03 -4.92 -0.60
C LYS A 29 11.69 -5.66 -0.65
N MET A 30 11.18 -6.19 0.45
CA MET A 30 9.86 -6.81 0.50
C MET A 30 8.74 -5.81 0.11
N PHE A 31 8.90 -4.55 0.52
CA PHE A 31 7.96 -3.47 0.23
C PHE A 31 8.40 -2.60 -0.96
N VAL A 32 8.71 -3.26 -2.09
CA VAL A 32 9.03 -2.61 -3.36
C VAL A 32 8.16 -3.21 -4.46
N SER A 33 7.43 -2.36 -5.18
CA SER A 33 6.61 -2.72 -6.34
C SER A 33 6.90 -1.78 -7.50
N SER A 34 6.73 -2.24 -8.73
CA SER A 34 6.90 -1.42 -9.93
C SER A 34 5.89 -1.77 -11.02
N TYR A 35 5.71 -0.85 -11.95
CA TYR A 35 4.86 -1.03 -13.13
C TYR A 35 5.58 -0.50 -14.37
N ALA A 36 5.58 -1.30 -15.44
CA ALA A 36 6.22 -1.02 -16.74
C ALA A 36 7.71 -0.62 -16.65
N CYS A 37 8.39 -1.00 -15.58
CA CYS A 37 9.84 -0.89 -15.36
C CYS A 37 10.25 -1.82 -14.23
N SER A 38 11.56 -1.99 -14.00
CA SER A 38 12.09 -2.56 -12.77
C SER A 38 12.86 -1.50 -11.98
N PRO A 39 13.07 -1.66 -10.66
CA PRO A 39 13.89 -0.73 -9.88
C PRO A 39 15.29 -0.51 -10.49
N GLU A 40 15.89 -1.56 -11.08
CA GLU A 40 17.22 -1.54 -11.68
C GLU A 40 17.26 -0.82 -13.03
N THR A 41 16.16 -0.83 -13.80
CA THR A 41 16.10 -0.26 -15.16
C THR A 41 15.34 1.06 -15.25
N ALA A 42 14.57 1.42 -14.23
CA ALA A 42 13.61 2.52 -14.28
C ALA A 42 14.22 3.86 -14.73
N ALA A 43 15.44 4.19 -14.32
CA ALA A 43 16.09 5.41 -14.77
C ALA A 43 16.32 5.44 -16.29
N TYR A 44 16.65 4.29 -16.90
CA TYR A 44 16.78 4.13 -18.34
C TYR A 44 15.43 4.14 -19.04
N ASP A 45 14.44 3.43 -18.50
CA ASP A 45 13.07 3.35 -19.04
C ASP A 45 12.43 4.74 -19.06
N PHE A 46 12.58 5.51 -17.98
CA PHE A 46 12.11 6.89 -17.90
C PHE A 46 12.82 7.78 -18.93
N LYS A 47 14.15 7.64 -19.04
CA LYS A 47 14.92 8.38 -20.04
C LYS A 47 14.44 8.06 -21.45
N TYR A 48 14.26 6.78 -21.76
CA TYR A 48 13.76 6.34 -23.07
C TYR A 48 12.41 7.01 -23.40
N THR A 49 11.44 6.93 -22.49
CA THR A 49 10.11 7.54 -22.64
C THR A 49 10.22 9.06 -22.86
N LEU A 50 11.08 9.73 -22.06
CA LEU A 50 11.29 11.17 -22.16
C LEU A 50 11.95 11.62 -23.47
N ASP A 51 12.87 10.83 -24.01
CA ASP A 51 13.55 11.14 -25.28
C ASP A 51 12.58 11.10 -26.48
N HIS A 52 11.43 10.43 -26.33
CA HIS A 52 10.36 10.39 -27.34
C HIS A 52 9.30 11.50 -27.16
N CYS A 53 9.38 12.31 -26.10
CA CYS A 53 8.43 13.40 -25.87
C CYS A 53 8.61 14.53 -26.86
N ARG A 54 7.49 15.05 -27.35
CA ARG A 54 7.47 16.26 -28.19
C ARG A 54 7.68 17.53 -27.38
N GLU A 55 7.24 17.52 -26.13
CA GLU A 55 7.34 18.66 -25.22
C GLU A 55 8.66 18.66 -24.48
N ASN A 56 9.34 19.80 -24.49
CA ASN A 56 10.55 19.98 -23.71
C ASN A 56 10.19 20.47 -22.30
N SER A 57 10.45 19.67 -21.29
CA SER A 57 10.23 19.99 -19.89
C SER A 57 11.45 19.59 -19.06
N PRO A 58 11.86 20.39 -18.07
CA PRO A 58 12.97 20.05 -17.18
C PRO A 58 12.64 18.87 -16.26
N ASN A 59 11.36 18.56 -16.05
CA ASN A 59 10.93 17.51 -15.14
C ASN A 59 11.16 16.13 -15.78
N LYS A 60 11.89 15.27 -15.07
CA LYS A 60 12.23 13.91 -15.51
C LYS A 60 11.33 12.85 -14.86
N ALA A 61 10.97 13.06 -13.60
CA ALA A 61 10.08 12.24 -12.83
C ALA A 61 9.34 13.09 -11.79
N TYR A 62 8.35 12.49 -11.15
CA TYR A 62 7.70 13.04 -9.96
C TYR A 62 7.84 12.08 -8.80
N HIS A 63 8.04 12.64 -7.62
CA HIS A 63 8.12 11.91 -6.37
C HIS A 63 6.94 12.29 -5.49
N LEU A 64 6.02 11.37 -5.33
CA LEU A 64 4.87 11.46 -4.43
C LEU A 64 5.19 10.71 -3.13
N ILE A 65 4.94 11.36 -2.01
CA ILE A 65 5.07 10.80 -0.66
C ILE A 65 3.68 10.73 -0.05
N GLN A 66 3.34 9.59 0.55
CA GLN A 66 2.11 9.38 1.30
C GLN A 66 2.48 8.86 2.69
N ALA A 67 2.23 9.65 3.74
CA ALA A 67 2.61 9.33 5.10
C ALA A 67 1.37 9.08 5.98
N PHE A 68 1.48 8.11 6.88
CA PHE A 68 0.42 7.66 7.78
C PHE A 68 0.75 8.01 9.24
N ALA A 69 -0.27 8.15 10.07
CA ALA A 69 -0.06 8.32 11.49
C ALA A 69 0.50 7.01 12.11
N PRO A 70 1.33 7.10 13.16
CA PRO A 70 1.86 5.91 13.82
C PRO A 70 0.75 4.97 14.30
N GLY A 71 0.81 3.69 13.90
CA GLY A 71 -0.16 2.67 14.28
C GLY A 71 -1.53 2.78 13.61
N GLU A 72 -1.71 3.68 12.62
CA GLU A 72 -2.97 3.83 11.88
C GLU A 72 -3.24 2.63 10.96
N VAL A 73 -2.20 2.09 10.33
CA VAL A 73 -2.28 0.99 9.35
C VAL A 73 -1.03 0.11 9.44
N GLY A 74 -1.15 -1.20 9.19
CA GLY A 74 -0.02 -2.13 9.12
C GLY A 74 0.84 -1.93 7.87
N PHE A 75 2.07 -2.45 7.87
CA PHE A 75 3.07 -2.21 6.82
C PHE A 75 2.65 -2.73 5.45
N GLU A 76 2.15 -3.96 5.39
CA GLU A 76 1.65 -4.60 4.17
C GLU A 76 0.48 -3.81 3.58
N GLU A 77 -0.41 -3.37 4.45
CA GLU A 77 -1.59 -2.61 4.05
C GLU A 77 -1.22 -1.21 3.56
N VAL A 78 -0.24 -0.55 4.20
CA VAL A 78 0.31 0.72 3.70
C VAL A 78 0.91 0.55 2.31
N HIS A 79 1.65 -0.54 2.06
CA HIS A 79 2.21 -0.83 0.74
C HIS A 79 1.11 -1.05 -0.31
N ARG A 80 0.06 -1.82 0.03
CA ARG A 80 -1.10 -2.05 -0.82
C ARG A 80 -1.82 -0.73 -1.17
N ILE A 81 -2.07 0.14 -0.17
CA ILE A 81 -2.68 1.46 -0.37
C ILE A 81 -1.83 2.32 -1.31
N GLY A 82 -0.50 2.33 -1.14
CA GLY A 82 0.42 3.07 -2.00
C GLY A 82 0.38 2.59 -3.45
N LYS A 83 0.34 1.27 -3.65
CA LYS A 83 0.23 0.67 -4.98
C LYS A 83 -1.11 1.02 -5.63
N GLU A 84 -2.23 0.89 -4.93
CA GLU A 84 -3.55 1.25 -5.44
C GLU A 84 -3.68 2.74 -5.76
N LEU A 85 -3.06 3.60 -4.94
CA LEU A 85 -2.98 5.03 -5.24
C LEU A 85 -2.24 5.28 -6.56
N ALA A 86 -1.08 4.63 -6.77
CA ALA A 86 -0.32 4.74 -8.01
C ALA A 86 -1.12 4.23 -9.22
N ASP A 87 -1.74 3.06 -9.11
CA ASP A 87 -2.56 2.47 -10.18
C ASP A 87 -3.73 3.40 -10.58
N LYS A 88 -4.43 3.97 -9.62
CA LYS A 88 -5.56 4.89 -9.86
C LYS A 88 -5.12 6.24 -10.42
N LEU A 89 -4.04 6.80 -9.88
CA LEU A 89 -3.52 8.09 -10.30
C LEU A 89 -2.95 8.06 -11.71
N LEU A 90 -2.22 6.99 -12.04
CA LEU A 90 -1.43 6.89 -13.26
C LEU A 90 -2.12 6.09 -14.37
N GLU A 91 -3.27 5.44 -14.06
CA GLU A 91 -4.17 4.77 -15.01
C GLU A 91 -3.46 3.77 -15.95
N GLY A 92 -2.37 3.15 -15.50
CA GLY A 92 -1.56 2.24 -16.32
C GLY A 92 -0.80 2.92 -17.47
N LYS A 93 -0.71 4.26 -17.49
CA LYS A 93 -0.06 5.02 -18.58
C LYS A 93 1.42 5.31 -18.31
N TYR A 94 1.82 5.43 -17.04
CA TYR A 94 3.16 5.85 -16.63
C TYR A 94 3.93 4.69 -15.99
N SER A 95 5.23 4.60 -16.27
CA SER A 95 6.12 3.73 -15.50
C SER A 95 6.34 4.31 -14.11
N TYR A 96 6.27 3.46 -13.06
CA TYR A 96 6.45 3.91 -11.68
C TYR A 96 7.09 2.83 -10.80
N ILE A 97 7.64 3.28 -9.66
CA ILE A 97 8.07 2.45 -8.54
C ILE A 97 7.36 2.95 -7.29
N VAL A 98 6.85 2.02 -6.49
CA VAL A 98 6.28 2.24 -5.15
C VAL A 98 7.14 1.53 -4.14
N THR A 99 7.53 2.23 -3.08
CA THR A 99 8.21 1.63 -1.93
C THR A 99 7.57 2.10 -0.63
N THR A 100 7.61 1.24 0.39
CA THR A 100 7.15 1.58 1.73
C THR A 100 8.34 1.56 2.68
N HIS A 101 8.62 2.70 3.31
CA HIS A 101 9.66 2.83 4.32
C HIS A 101 9.09 2.59 5.72
N ILE A 102 9.74 1.69 6.45
CA ILE A 102 9.35 1.25 7.79
C ILE A 102 10.43 1.54 8.85
N ASP A 103 11.53 2.17 8.45
CA ASP A 103 12.72 2.47 9.29
C ASP A 103 12.48 3.53 10.38
N LYS A 104 11.34 4.21 10.35
CA LYS A 104 11.00 5.29 11.29
C LYS A 104 9.70 5.02 12.03
N GLY A 105 9.46 5.78 13.10
CA GLY A 105 8.25 5.64 13.91
C GLY A 105 6.93 5.96 13.18
N HIS A 106 6.98 6.32 11.91
CA HIS A 106 5.83 6.51 11.02
C HIS A 106 6.10 5.86 9.66
N VAL A 107 5.14 5.12 9.16
CA VAL A 107 5.23 4.44 7.88
C VAL A 107 4.85 5.40 6.76
N HIS A 108 5.55 5.33 5.64
CA HIS A 108 5.26 6.19 4.50
C HIS A 108 5.62 5.53 3.17
N ASN A 109 4.78 5.75 2.17
CA ASN A 109 5.02 5.35 0.80
C ASN A 109 5.80 6.42 0.04
N HIS A 110 6.73 5.97 -0.78
CA HIS A 110 7.36 6.76 -1.83
C HIS A 110 6.92 6.19 -3.18
N ILE A 111 6.38 7.05 -4.04
CA ILE A 111 5.99 6.70 -5.41
C ILE A 111 6.79 7.61 -6.34
N ILE A 112 7.69 7.03 -7.14
CA ILE A 112 8.40 7.76 -8.20
C ILE A 112 7.87 7.28 -9.54
N PHE A 113 7.37 8.21 -10.36
CA PHE A 113 6.85 7.90 -11.68
C PHE A 113 7.46 8.80 -12.75
N CYS A 114 7.54 8.28 -13.98
CA CYS A 114 8.05 9.02 -15.14
C CYS A 114 7.22 10.28 -15.39
N ALA A 115 7.88 11.40 -15.76
CA ALA A 115 7.19 12.64 -16.07
C ALA A 115 6.46 12.61 -17.43
N ALA A 116 6.49 11.49 -18.16
CA ALA A 116 5.77 11.30 -19.40
C ALA A 116 5.12 9.90 -19.44
N ASP A 117 3.98 9.79 -20.10
CA ASP A 117 3.30 8.53 -20.32
C ASP A 117 4.02 7.66 -21.37
N ASN A 118 3.83 6.33 -21.25
CA ASN A 118 4.50 5.34 -22.11
C ASN A 118 3.80 5.14 -23.46
N ILE A 119 2.61 5.73 -23.67
CA ILE A 119 1.75 5.45 -24.83
C ILE A 119 1.91 6.55 -25.87
N GLU A 120 1.62 7.77 -25.50
CA GLU A 120 1.63 8.93 -26.38
C GLU A 120 2.82 9.87 -26.12
N HIS A 121 3.60 9.58 -25.07
CA HIS A 121 4.74 10.38 -24.59
C HIS A 121 4.38 11.82 -24.22
N ASN A 122 3.14 12.03 -23.75
CA ASN A 122 2.70 13.32 -23.23
C ASN A 122 3.20 13.53 -21.80
N LYS A 123 3.52 14.78 -21.47
CA LYS A 123 3.97 15.13 -20.13
C LYS A 123 2.83 15.08 -19.10
N TYR A 124 3.17 14.64 -17.89
CA TYR A 124 2.26 14.71 -16.76
C TYR A 124 1.90 16.16 -16.45
N HIS A 125 0.61 16.42 -16.34
CA HIS A 125 0.09 17.76 -16.08
C HIS A 125 0.12 18.11 -14.58
N ASP A 126 1.20 18.72 -14.15
CA ASP A 126 1.44 19.15 -12.77
C ASP A 126 0.75 20.51 -12.50
N CYS A 127 -0.39 20.48 -11.84
CA CYS A 127 -1.20 21.68 -11.52
C CYS A 127 -1.92 21.52 -10.17
N LYS A 128 -2.59 22.58 -9.71
CA LYS A 128 -3.35 22.53 -8.45
C LYS A 128 -4.41 21.44 -8.43
N GLN A 129 -5.10 21.19 -9.56
CA GLN A 129 -6.12 20.15 -9.65
C GLN A 129 -5.51 18.77 -9.45
N SER A 130 -4.32 18.49 -9.97
CA SER A 130 -3.64 17.21 -9.75
C SER A 130 -3.31 16.98 -8.28
N TYR A 131 -2.92 18.03 -7.52
CA TYR A 131 -2.73 17.91 -6.06
C TYR A 131 -4.01 17.56 -5.30
N TYR A 132 -5.13 18.21 -5.64
CA TYR A 132 -6.41 17.88 -5.03
C TYR A 132 -6.86 16.47 -5.38
N HIS A 133 -6.65 16.05 -6.63
CA HIS A 133 -6.98 14.71 -7.08
C HIS A 133 -6.16 13.64 -6.34
N ILE A 134 -4.84 13.83 -6.22
CA ILE A 134 -3.94 12.95 -5.45
C ILE A 134 -4.43 12.81 -4.00
N ARG A 135 -4.73 13.93 -3.34
CA ARG A 135 -5.20 13.92 -1.96
C ARG A 135 -6.51 13.16 -1.82
N LYS A 136 -7.47 13.43 -2.70
CA LYS A 136 -8.77 12.75 -2.71
C LYS A 136 -8.61 11.24 -2.88
N LEU A 137 -7.83 10.79 -3.86
CA LEU A 137 -7.55 9.36 -4.08
C LEU A 137 -6.86 8.72 -2.88
N SER A 138 -5.90 9.42 -2.26
CA SER A 138 -5.20 8.94 -1.06
C SER A 138 -6.15 8.77 0.13
N ASP A 139 -7.05 9.73 0.37
CA ASP A 139 -8.02 9.68 1.46
C ASP A 139 -9.04 8.56 1.25
N GLU A 140 -9.56 8.38 0.03
CA GLU A 140 -10.46 7.28 -0.32
C GLU A 140 -9.83 5.92 -0.06
N ARG A 141 -8.58 5.69 -0.52
CA ARG A 141 -7.90 4.39 -0.33
C ARG A 141 -7.58 4.12 1.13
N THR A 142 -7.15 5.14 1.88
CA THR A 142 -6.89 5.01 3.31
C THR A 142 -8.16 4.69 4.09
N HIS A 143 -9.27 5.34 3.77
CA HIS A 143 -10.56 5.09 4.42
C HIS A 143 -11.07 3.68 4.15
N ASP A 144 -11.04 3.23 2.90
CA ASP A 144 -11.47 1.88 2.51
C ASP A 144 -10.66 0.82 3.26
N ALA A 145 -9.33 0.98 3.38
CA ALA A 145 -8.46 0.05 4.05
C ALA A 145 -8.74 -0.04 5.56
N ILE A 146 -8.91 1.11 6.23
CA ILE A 146 -9.24 1.15 7.67
C ILE A 146 -10.61 0.49 7.91
N TYR A 147 -11.59 0.74 7.05
CA TYR A 147 -12.92 0.14 7.17
C TYR A 147 -12.88 -1.38 6.99
N ILE A 148 -12.18 -1.87 5.98
CA ILE A 148 -12.01 -3.31 5.74
C ILE A 148 -11.29 -3.97 6.92
N GLY A 149 -10.19 -3.39 7.40
CA GLY A 149 -9.46 -3.88 8.57
C GLY A 149 -10.36 -4.00 9.81
N ALA A 150 -11.16 -2.98 10.10
CA ALA A 150 -12.09 -2.99 11.23
C ALA A 150 -13.18 -4.06 11.10
N VAL A 151 -13.65 -4.36 9.89
CA VAL A 151 -14.63 -5.43 9.64
C VAL A 151 -14.00 -6.79 9.86
N PHE A 152 -12.79 -7.04 9.34
CA PHE A 152 -12.07 -8.30 9.55
C PHE A 152 -11.74 -8.55 11.03
N ASP A 153 -11.32 -7.53 11.77
CA ASP A 153 -11.06 -7.65 13.21
C ASP A 153 -12.35 -7.98 13.98
N ALA A 154 -13.48 -7.39 13.61
CA ALA A 154 -14.78 -7.72 14.20
C ALA A 154 -15.20 -9.16 13.91
N ASP A 155 -15.01 -9.65 12.69
CA ASP A 155 -15.33 -11.05 12.30
C ASP A 155 -14.43 -12.05 13.03
N ILE A 156 -13.14 -11.76 13.22
CA ILE A 156 -12.22 -12.60 14.01
C ILE A 156 -12.67 -12.65 15.46
N ILE A 157 -13.07 -11.52 16.06
CA ILE A 157 -13.55 -11.46 17.44
C ILE A 157 -14.85 -12.26 17.57
N ILE A 158 -15.79 -12.13 16.65
CA ILE A 158 -17.04 -12.90 16.63
C ILE A 158 -16.74 -14.38 16.48
N PHE A 159 -15.84 -14.78 15.60
CA PHE A 159 -15.44 -16.18 15.42
C PHE A 159 -14.80 -16.75 16.68
N GLN A 160 -13.92 -15.99 17.36
CA GLN A 160 -13.34 -16.41 18.62
C GLN A 160 -14.37 -16.56 19.75
N ILE A 161 -15.34 -15.64 19.84
CA ILE A 161 -16.42 -15.72 20.82
C ILE A 161 -17.30 -16.94 20.54
N VAL A 162 -17.65 -17.20 19.27
CA VAL A 162 -18.47 -18.34 18.86
C VAL A 162 -17.74 -19.66 19.14
N THR A 163 -16.46 -19.77 18.78
CA THR A 163 -15.66 -20.98 19.03
C THR A 163 -15.46 -21.24 20.53
N HIS A 164 -15.27 -20.19 21.33
CA HIS A 164 -15.16 -20.32 22.79
C HIS A 164 -16.49 -20.77 23.41
N HIS A 165 -17.62 -20.25 22.96
CA HIS A 165 -18.96 -20.69 23.42
C HIS A 165 -19.26 -22.13 22.98
N PHE A 166 -18.89 -22.53 21.75
CA PHE A 166 -19.07 -23.90 21.27
C PHE A 166 -18.21 -24.90 22.05
N SER A 167 -16.97 -24.53 22.39
CA SER A 167 -16.11 -25.34 23.24
C SER A 167 -16.70 -25.54 24.62
N HIS A 168 -17.30 -24.50 25.23
CA HIS A 168 -17.98 -24.61 26.52
C HIS A 168 -19.27 -25.45 26.47
N CYS A 169 -20.08 -25.29 25.40
CA CYS A 169 -21.28 -26.14 25.21
C CYS A 169 -20.92 -27.61 25.01
N CYS A 170 -19.88 -27.94 24.24
CA CYS A 170 -19.44 -29.32 24.06
C CYS A 170 -18.90 -29.91 25.37
N PHE A 171 -18.20 -29.11 26.20
CA PHE A 171 -17.71 -29.58 27.50
C PHE A 171 -18.87 -29.82 28.49
N LEU A 172 -19.87 -28.96 28.53
CA LEU A 172 -21.07 -29.16 29.35
C LEU A 172 -21.90 -30.39 28.89
N TRP A 173 -21.99 -30.62 27.56
CA TRP A 173 -22.69 -31.76 27.04
C TRP A 173 -21.96 -33.09 27.33
N ALA A 174 -20.62 -33.10 27.27
CA ALA A 174 -19.80 -34.26 27.65
C ALA A 174 -19.89 -34.56 29.16
N VAL A 175 -19.88 -33.56 30.03
CA VAL A 175 -20.05 -33.71 31.49
C VAL A 175 -21.47 -34.19 31.82
N PHE A 176 -22.49 -33.67 31.14
CA PHE A 176 -23.88 -34.08 31.35
C PHE A 176 -24.11 -35.54 30.91
N SER A 177 -23.54 -35.97 29.76
CA SER A 177 -23.58 -37.35 29.30
C SER A 177 -22.83 -38.33 30.21
N PHE A 178 -21.73 -37.91 30.83
CA PHE A 178 -20.95 -38.70 31.78
C PHE A 178 -21.69 -38.88 33.10
N CYS A 179 -22.33 -37.85 33.63
CA CYS A 179 -23.18 -37.94 34.83
C CYS A 179 -24.41 -38.79 34.60
N HIS A 180 -25.04 -38.76 33.43
CA HIS A 180 -26.25 -39.58 33.14
C HIS A 180 -25.95 -41.06 32.98
N LYS A 181 -24.73 -41.43 32.51
CA LYS A 181 -24.31 -42.84 32.44
C LYS A 181 -23.95 -43.48 33.75
N ASN A 182 -23.48 -42.67 34.73
CA ASN A 182 -23.08 -43.19 36.02
C ASN A 182 -24.25 -43.33 37.05
N ASN A 183 -25.44 -42.76 36.76
CA ASN A 183 -26.63 -42.89 37.59
C ASN A 183 -27.52 -44.08 37.26
N LEU A 184 -27.14 -44.94 36.31
CA LEU A 184 -27.89 -46.11 35.89
C LEU A 184 -27.28 -47.47 36.32
N GLN A 185 -26.31 -47.44 37.26
CA GLN A 185 -25.70 -48.66 37.80
C GLN A 185 -25.85 -48.83 39.33
N THR A 186 -26.90 -48.23 39.91
CA THR A 186 -27.27 -48.56 41.30
C THR A 186 -28.78 -48.78 41.36
N GLU A 187 -29.22 -49.96 40.89
CA GLU A 187 -30.39 -50.73 41.32
C GLU A 187 -30.18 -52.21 40.95
#